data_eab4dc707e4c26a68b582ca508c7d792
#
_entry.id   eab4dc707e4c26a68b582ca508c7d792
#
_cell.length_a   1.000
_cell.length_b   1.000
_cell.length_c   1.000
_cell.angle_alpha   90.00
_cell.angle_beta   90.00
_cell.angle_gamma   90.00
#
_symmetry.space_group_name_H-M   'P 1'
#
loop_
_entity.id
_entity.type
_entity.pdbx_description
1 polymer ?
#
loop_
_entity_poly.entity_id
_entity_poly.type
_entity_poly.pdbx_seq_one_letter_code
_entity_poly.pdbx_strand_id
1 'polypeptide(L)'
;MTAGTRPTPQAQSATQPYPVPPASEEPLGSVTRVLALSPVPRGKDAPVTRAGSLTTDEPWDVFSGHSLPQLSGRVYGGQVVAQGLLAAAATVVEDEDGPRLPHSVHASFMRGGLPDEAIRFEVERLRDGRSFTQRRATALQHGKAILSMITSFQETQPGAEVQLDAPQVPAPEELRSALEIFRTINHPVAKFLGRTAAFDLRHVEGNLYLRPAAERVGRQHLWARARGVVPAQASQTVHRALLAYMCDQIMLEPALRSQGLCWQTPGMSLATLDHAQWFHRDVDVNDWLLFVQDSPTSQGGRAMARAEVFNAAGQLVSTIAQEGMIRTPSPGQQAHGQAGHGRWEIRMDDDAGPEGTTGTSH
;
A
#
# COMPACT_ATOMS: atom_id res chain seq x y z
N MET A 1 -19.75 -46.81 16.30
CA MET A 1 -19.75 -45.41 15.83
C MET A 1 -18.50 -45.21 15.00
N THR A 2 -18.61 -45.37 13.70
CA THR A 2 -17.50 -45.24 12.74
C THR A 2 -17.33 -43.75 12.43
N ALA A 3 -16.17 -43.20 12.82
CA ALA A 3 -15.77 -41.85 12.46
C ALA A 3 -15.59 -41.78 10.94
N GLY A 4 -16.50 -41.13 10.26
CA GLY A 4 -16.39 -40.84 8.84
C GLY A 4 -15.22 -39.84 8.63
N THR A 5 -14.17 -40.31 7.99
CA THR A 5 -13.14 -39.46 7.44
C THR A 5 -13.77 -38.54 6.40
N ARG A 6 -13.82 -37.21 6.69
CA ARG A 6 -14.15 -36.19 5.68
C ARG A 6 -13.13 -36.30 4.55
N PRO A 7 -13.55 -36.26 3.29
CA PRO A 7 -12.60 -36.20 2.18
C PRO A 7 -11.78 -34.91 2.31
N THR A 8 -10.46 -35.04 2.22
CA THR A 8 -9.52 -33.93 2.08
C THR A 8 -9.94 -33.14 0.84
N PRO A 9 -10.14 -31.81 0.91
CA PRO A 9 -10.44 -31.02 -0.28
C PRO A 9 -9.32 -31.24 -1.27
N GLN A 10 -9.65 -31.76 -2.47
CA GLN A 10 -8.70 -31.82 -3.55
C GLN A 10 -8.24 -30.39 -3.84
N ALA A 11 -6.95 -30.16 -3.71
CA ALA A 11 -6.32 -28.89 -4.03
C ALA A 11 -6.58 -28.57 -5.52
N GLN A 12 -7.67 -27.85 -5.80
CA GLN A 12 -7.86 -27.25 -7.09
C GLN A 12 -6.76 -26.21 -7.22
N SER A 13 -5.82 -26.46 -8.15
CA SER A 13 -4.78 -25.52 -8.53
C SER A 13 -5.45 -24.18 -8.84
N ALA A 14 -5.20 -23.18 -8.03
CA ALA A 14 -5.68 -21.82 -8.30
C ALA A 14 -4.97 -21.32 -9.55
N THR A 15 -5.57 -21.56 -10.70
CA THR A 15 -5.06 -21.14 -12.01
C THR A 15 -5.67 -19.84 -12.49
N GLN A 16 -6.57 -19.25 -11.70
CA GLN A 16 -7.24 -18.02 -12.07
C GLN A 16 -6.76 -16.85 -11.20
N PRO A 17 -6.48 -15.70 -11.81
CA PRO A 17 -6.17 -14.49 -11.05
C PRO A 17 -7.38 -14.07 -10.22
N TYR A 18 -7.12 -13.38 -9.10
CA TYR A 18 -8.18 -12.78 -8.31
C TYR A 18 -8.90 -11.71 -9.16
N PRO A 19 -10.24 -11.76 -9.28
CA PRO A 19 -10.96 -10.82 -10.14
C PRO A 19 -10.94 -9.42 -9.53
N VAL A 20 -10.24 -8.51 -10.19
CA VAL A 20 -10.22 -7.07 -9.87
C VAL A 20 -11.00 -6.34 -10.97
N PRO A 21 -12.22 -5.87 -10.69
CA PRO A 21 -13.01 -5.18 -11.69
C PRO A 21 -12.40 -3.80 -11.99
N PRO A 22 -12.51 -3.31 -13.25
CA PRO A 22 -12.04 -1.99 -13.60
C PRO A 22 -12.83 -0.91 -12.86
N ALA A 23 -12.14 0.10 -12.34
CA ALA A 23 -12.77 1.28 -11.76
C ALA A 23 -13.23 2.26 -12.86
N SER A 24 -14.22 3.10 -12.54
CA SER A 24 -14.88 3.96 -13.53
C SER A 24 -14.06 5.15 -14.01
N GLU A 25 -13.06 5.59 -13.24
CA GLU A 25 -12.28 6.80 -13.52
C GLU A 25 -10.78 6.59 -13.33
N GLU A 26 -10.00 7.31 -14.12
CA GLU A 26 -8.58 7.53 -13.88
C GLU A 26 -8.41 8.61 -12.79
N PRO A 27 -7.43 8.46 -11.85
CA PRO A 27 -6.36 7.46 -11.81
C PRO A 27 -6.68 6.18 -11.04
N LEU A 28 -7.87 6.05 -10.42
CA LEU A 28 -8.27 4.82 -9.72
C LEU A 28 -8.28 3.61 -10.67
N GLY A 29 -8.74 3.82 -11.93
CA GLY A 29 -8.69 2.80 -12.97
C GLY A 29 -7.28 2.31 -13.29
N SER A 30 -6.28 3.17 -13.21
CA SER A 30 -4.87 2.78 -13.36
C SER A 30 -4.41 1.91 -12.19
N VAL A 31 -4.81 2.21 -10.96
CA VAL A 31 -4.49 1.40 -9.78
C VAL A 31 -5.15 0.03 -9.88
N THR A 32 -6.45 -0.05 -10.15
CA THR A 32 -7.14 -1.35 -10.27
C THR A 32 -6.57 -2.21 -11.39
N ARG A 33 -6.14 -1.61 -12.49
CA ARG A 33 -5.49 -2.31 -13.61
C ARG A 33 -4.17 -2.97 -13.21
N VAL A 34 -3.30 -2.30 -12.43
CA VAL A 34 -2.05 -2.92 -11.97
C VAL A 34 -2.24 -3.89 -10.82
N LEU A 35 -3.36 -3.79 -10.09
CA LEU A 35 -3.72 -4.78 -9.08
C LEU A 35 -4.22 -6.09 -9.69
N ALA A 36 -4.67 -6.09 -10.94
CA ALA A 36 -5.04 -7.29 -11.66
C ALA A 36 -3.76 -8.08 -12.04
N LEU A 37 -3.55 -9.21 -11.37
CA LEU A 37 -2.40 -10.08 -11.57
C LEU A 37 -2.70 -11.14 -12.63
N SER A 38 -1.66 -11.59 -13.34
CA SER A 38 -1.73 -12.69 -14.28
C SER A 38 -1.11 -13.95 -13.68
N PRO A 39 -1.77 -15.13 -13.73
CA PRO A 39 -1.15 -16.38 -13.30
C PRO A 39 0.00 -16.74 -14.22
N VAL A 40 1.08 -17.24 -13.64
CA VAL A 40 2.23 -17.74 -14.40
C VAL A 40 2.18 -19.26 -14.42
N PRO A 41 2.00 -19.88 -15.60
CA PRO A 41 2.01 -21.34 -15.71
C PRO A 41 3.33 -21.92 -15.22
N ARG A 42 3.26 -23.01 -14.48
CA ARG A 42 4.46 -23.73 -14.05
C ARG A 42 5.10 -24.45 -15.22
N GLY A 43 6.42 -24.29 -15.36
CA GLY A 43 7.21 -25.20 -16.18
C GLY A 43 7.18 -26.62 -15.58
N LYS A 44 7.23 -27.67 -16.43
CA LYS A 44 7.22 -29.07 -15.99
C LYS A 44 8.38 -29.42 -15.01
N ASP A 45 9.44 -28.63 -15.02
CA ASP A 45 10.67 -28.80 -14.24
C ASP A 45 10.78 -27.79 -13.08
N ALA A 46 9.70 -27.07 -12.73
CA ALA A 46 9.77 -26.12 -11.62
C ALA A 46 9.97 -26.87 -10.29
N PRO A 47 10.95 -26.47 -9.45
CA PRO A 47 11.17 -27.14 -8.17
C PRO A 47 9.93 -27.03 -7.30
N VAL A 48 9.54 -28.14 -6.70
CA VAL A 48 8.35 -28.24 -5.83
C VAL A 48 8.58 -27.50 -4.51
N THR A 49 9.83 -27.42 -4.07
CA THR A 49 10.23 -26.77 -2.82
C THR A 49 11.38 -25.81 -3.06
N ARG A 50 11.44 -24.74 -2.28
CA ARG A 50 12.53 -23.77 -2.29
C ARG A 50 13.17 -23.69 -0.91
N ALA A 51 14.47 -23.40 -0.85
CA ALA A 51 15.15 -23.14 0.42
C ALA A 51 14.43 -22.03 1.21
N GLY A 52 14.06 -22.29 2.46
CA GLY A 52 13.28 -21.39 3.30
C GLY A 52 11.75 -21.52 3.17
N SER A 53 11.25 -22.51 2.43
CA SER A 53 9.83 -22.87 2.47
C SER A 53 9.43 -23.34 3.87
N LEU A 54 8.24 -22.98 4.31
CA LEU A 54 7.63 -23.44 5.55
C LEU A 54 6.81 -24.74 5.33
N THR A 55 6.53 -25.06 4.07
CA THR A 55 5.84 -26.29 3.65
C THR A 55 6.71 -27.05 2.67
N THR A 56 6.72 -28.38 2.75
CA THR A 56 7.57 -29.24 1.91
C THR A 56 6.83 -29.90 0.75
N ASP A 57 5.50 -29.96 0.80
CA ASP A 57 4.73 -30.90 -0.01
C ASP A 57 3.84 -30.27 -1.06
N GLU A 58 3.63 -28.95 -1.03
CA GLU A 58 2.79 -28.25 -2.01
C GLU A 58 3.58 -27.28 -2.89
N PRO A 59 3.32 -27.30 -4.18
CA PRO A 59 3.91 -26.37 -5.11
C PRO A 59 3.36 -24.96 -4.90
N TRP A 60 4.21 -23.93 -5.08
CA TRP A 60 3.81 -22.53 -4.93
C TRP A 60 2.99 -22.05 -6.14
N ASP A 61 1.97 -21.28 -5.86
CA ASP A 61 1.25 -20.54 -6.90
C ASP A 61 2.04 -19.29 -7.28
N VAL A 62 2.04 -18.97 -8.57
CA VAL A 62 2.87 -17.87 -9.08
C VAL A 62 2.03 -16.92 -9.91
N PHE A 63 2.20 -15.62 -9.62
CA PHE A 63 1.55 -14.55 -10.37
C PHE A 63 2.58 -13.52 -10.83
N SER A 64 2.24 -12.80 -11.90
CA SER A 64 3.00 -11.66 -12.40
C SER A 64 2.15 -10.40 -12.34
N GLY A 65 2.73 -9.30 -11.90
CA GLY A 65 2.12 -7.97 -11.87
C GLY A 65 3.05 -6.92 -12.46
N HIS A 66 2.46 -5.83 -12.92
CA HIS A 66 3.18 -4.63 -13.38
C HIS A 66 3.12 -3.54 -12.30
N SER A 67 3.89 -2.47 -12.49
CA SER A 67 3.90 -1.32 -11.59
C SER A 67 3.43 -0.06 -12.29
N LEU A 68 2.87 0.87 -11.50
CA LEU A 68 2.65 2.22 -11.96
C LEU A 68 3.97 2.99 -12.01
N PRO A 69 4.13 3.92 -12.98
CA PRO A 69 5.28 4.80 -13.01
C PRO A 69 5.42 5.58 -11.70
N GLN A 70 6.66 5.72 -11.22
CA GLN A 70 6.99 6.43 -9.99
C GLN A 70 8.17 7.37 -10.20
N LEU A 71 8.00 8.63 -9.79
CA LEU A 71 9.08 9.63 -9.88
C LEU A 71 10.28 9.32 -8.98
N SER A 72 10.07 8.54 -7.93
CA SER A 72 11.13 8.11 -7.02
C SER A 72 12.09 7.07 -7.61
N GLY A 73 11.80 6.53 -8.80
CA GLY A 73 12.54 5.41 -9.39
C GLY A 73 12.41 4.10 -8.61
N ARG A 74 11.45 4.01 -7.69
CA ARG A 74 11.15 2.79 -6.91
C ARG A 74 9.67 2.50 -6.96
N VAL A 75 9.33 1.21 -6.99
CA VAL A 75 7.93 0.77 -6.88
C VAL A 75 7.32 1.30 -5.58
N TYR A 76 6.09 1.74 -5.65
CA TYR A 76 5.32 2.17 -4.49
C TYR A 76 5.01 0.97 -3.57
N GLY A 77 5.37 1.08 -2.28
CA GLY A 77 5.25 -0.04 -1.34
C GLY A 77 3.82 -0.51 -1.14
N GLY A 78 2.87 0.40 -1.01
CA GLY A 78 1.46 0.08 -0.88
C GLY A 78 0.91 -0.72 -2.08
N GLN A 79 1.44 -0.49 -3.30
CA GLN A 79 1.10 -1.29 -4.47
C GLN A 79 1.55 -2.75 -4.29
N VAL A 80 2.78 -2.96 -3.82
CA VAL A 80 3.34 -4.32 -3.66
C VAL A 80 2.59 -5.10 -2.57
N VAL A 81 2.21 -4.43 -1.47
CA VAL A 81 1.37 -5.04 -0.42
C VAL A 81 0.00 -5.42 -0.97
N ALA A 82 -0.68 -4.51 -1.67
CA ALA A 82 -2.00 -4.77 -2.25
C ALA A 82 -1.97 -5.92 -3.28
N GLN A 83 -0.98 -5.93 -4.16
CA GLN A 83 -0.78 -7.02 -5.11
C GLN A 83 -0.47 -8.35 -4.41
N GLY A 84 0.38 -8.35 -3.38
CA GLY A 84 0.67 -9.53 -2.57
C GLY A 84 -0.56 -10.08 -1.86
N LEU A 85 -1.43 -9.20 -1.32
CA LEU A 85 -2.69 -9.58 -0.72
C LEU A 85 -3.62 -10.26 -1.75
N LEU A 86 -3.75 -9.69 -2.95
CA LEU A 86 -4.58 -10.26 -4.01
C LEU A 86 -4.00 -11.56 -4.57
N ALA A 87 -2.67 -11.67 -4.69
CA ALA A 87 -2.01 -12.94 -5.04
C ALA A 87 -2.31 -14.03 -4.00
N ALA A 88 -2.22 -13.69 -2.70
CA ALA A 88 -2.56 -14.61 -1.62
C ALA A 88 -4.04 -15.02 -1.68
N ALA A 89 -4.94 -14.06 -1.87
CA ALA A 89 -6.38 -14.28 -1.96
C ALA A 89 -6.77 -15.19 -3.15
N ALA A 90 -6.08 -15.06 -4.29
CA ALA A 90 -6.30 -15.90 -5.47
C ALA A 90 -6.07 -17.40 -5.22
N THR A 91 -5.40 -17.76 -4.13
CA THR A 91 -5.10 -19.15 -3.74
C THR A 91 -6.01 -19.69 -2.64
N VAL A 92 -6.91 -18.85 -2.13
CA VAL A 92 -7.89 -19.24 -1.10
C VAL A 92 -9.12 -19.81 -1.79
N VAL A 93 -9.50 -21.01 -1.41
CA VAL A 93 -10.70 -21.66 -1.94
C VAL A 93 -11.89 -21.18 -1.13
N GLU A 94 -12.91 -20.68 -1.82
CA GLU A 94 -14.23 -20.46 -1.24
C GLU A 94 -14.91 -21.82 -1.04
N ASP A 95 -15.48 -22.03 0.12
CA ASP A 95 -16.25 -23.25 0.43
C ASP A 95 -17.73 -22.92 0.61
N GLU A 96 -18.53 -23.94 0.96
CA GLU A 96 -19.98 -23.80 1.16
C GLU A 96 -20.32 -22.84 2.32
N ASP A 97 -19.38 -22.60 3.24
CA ASP A 97 -19.55 -21.71 4.40
C ASP A 97 -19.36 -20.21 4.02
N GLY A 98 -19.00 -19.92 2.78
CA GLY A 98 -18.89 -18.58 2.22
C GLY A 98 -17.46 -18.10 2.00
N PRO A 99 -17.28 -16.81 1.62
CA PRO A 99 -15.96 -16.27 1.31
C PRO A 99 -15.10 -16.13 2.56
N ARG A 100 -13.81 -16.51 2.45
CA ARG A 100 -12.80 -16.23 3.45
C ARG A 100 -12.11 -14.93 3.14
N LEU A 101 -12.38 -13.92 3.95
CA LEU A 101 -11.85 -12.59 3.76
C LEU A 101 -10.49 -12.40 4.48
N PRO A 102 -9.55 -11.64 3.90
CA PRO A 102 -8.30 -11.32 4.58
C PRO A 102 -8.57 -10.47 5.81
N HIS A 103 -8.30 -10.98 7.01
CA HIS A 103 -8.49 -10.23 8.25
C HIS A 103 -7.19 -9.62 8.78
N SER A 104 -6.02 -10.10 8.35
CA SER A 104 -4.74 -9.47 8.70
C SER A 104 -3.65 -9.69 7.66
N VAL A 105 -2.74 -8.71 7.59
CA VAL A 105 -1.56 -8.70 6.75
C VAL A 105 -0.35 -8.27 7.58
N HIS A 106 0.77 -8.98 7.43
CA HIS A 106 2.06 -8.63 8.04
C HIS A 106 3.15 -8.70 6.97
N ALA A 107 3.72 -7.56 6.60
CA ALA A 107 4.66 -7.43 5.50
C ALA A 107 5.99 -6.84 5.95
N SER A 108 7.09 -7.36 5.42
CA SER A 108 8.44 -6.82 5.59
C SER A 108 9.03 -6.44 4.23
N PHE A 109 9.49 -5.21 4.09
CA PHE A 109 10.17 -4.72 2.89
C PHE A 109 11.65 -5.01 2.98
N MET A 110 12.20 -5.64 1.93
CA MET A 110 13.59 -6.08 1.90
C MET A 110 14.45 -5.22 0.98
N ARG A 111 13.88 -4.74 -0.12
CA ARG A 111 14.57 -3.91 -1.15
C ARG A 111 13.58 -3.02 -1.87
N GLY A 112 14.07 -1.91 -2.42
CA GLY A 112 13.30 -1.12 -3.40
C GLY A 112 13.14 -1.91 -4.68
N GLY A 113 11.90 -2.02 -5.19
CA GLY A 113 11.62 -2.56 -6.51
C GLY A 113 11.79 -1.51 -7.61
N LEU A 114 11.98 -1.94 -8.86
CA LEU A 114 12.09 -1.12 -10.05
C LEU A 114 10.73 -1.01 -10.75
N PRO A 115 10.20 0.20 -11.04
CA PRO A 115 8.83 0.35 -11.56
C PRO A 115 8.65 -0.17 -12.99
N ASP A 116 9.72 -0.20 -13.79
CA ASP A 116 9.66 -0.67 -15.20
C ASP A 116 9.82 -2.19 -15.34
N GLU A 117 9.99 -2.90 -14.22
CA GLU A 117 10.19 -4.33 -14.17
C GLU A 117 8.94 -5.05 -13.64
N ALA A 118 8.60 -6.18 -14.23
CA ALA A 118 7.53 -7.02 -13.73
C ALA A 118 7.86 -7.55 -12.32
N ILE A 119 6.86 -7.61 -11.47
CA ILE A 119 6.96 -8.21 -10.15
C ILE A 119 6.38 -9.62 -10.20
N ARG A 120 7.18 -10.59 -9.79
CA ARG A 120 6.75 -11.99 -9.62
C ARG A 120 6.32 -12.19 -8.17
N PHE A 121 5.10 -12.68 -7.97
CA PHE A 121 4.56 -13.06 -6.67
C PHE A 121 4.54 -14.57 -6.56
N GLU A 122 5.24 -15.11 -5.57
CA GLU A 122 5.22 -16.53 -5.22
C GLU A 122 4.40 -16.70 -3.94
N VAL A 123 3.34 -17.50 -4.01
CA VAL A 123 2.41 -17.71 -2.90
C VAL A 123 2.54 -19.13 -2.39
N GLU A 124 2.90 -19.26 -1.11
CA GLU A 124 2.97 -20.50 -0.37
C GLU A 124 1.72 -20.69 0.49
N ARG A 125 1.09 -21.86 0.39
CA ARG A 125 -0.06 -22.24 1.19
C ARG A 125 0.43 -22.76 2.54
N LEU A 126 0.41 -21.92 3.58
CA LEU A 126 0.93 -22.28 4.90
C LEU A 126 -0.04 -23.16 5.67
N ARG A 127 -1.34 -22.87 5.54
CA ARG A 127 -2.38 -23.59 6.26
C ARG A 127 -3.73 -23.40 5.60
N ASP A 128 -4.49 -24.45 5.49
CA ASP A 128 -5.92 -24.47 5.23
C ASP A 128 -6.62 -25.16 6.40
N GLY A 129 -7.08 -24.37 7.37
CA GLY A 129 -7.81 -24.85 8.54
C GLY A 129 -9.32 -24.68 8.34
N ARG A 130 -10.11 -25.12 9.34
CA ARG A 130 -11.56 -25.06 9.30
C ARG A 130 -12.07 -23.63 9.17
N SER A 131 -11.59 -22.70 9.99
CA SER A 131 -12.06 -21.30 10.04
C SER A 131 -11.03 -20.30 9.57
N PHE A 132 -9.75 -20.67 9.52
CA PHE A 132 -8.64 -19.80 9.16
C PHE A 132 -7.77 -20.41 8.08
N THR A 133 -7.38 -19.57 7.12
CA THR A 133 -6.44 -19.91 6.05
C THR A 133 -5.26 -18.95 6.09
N GLN A 134 -4.03 -19.43 5.88
CA GLN A 134 -2.84 -18.59 5.88
C GLN A 134 -2.02 -18.78 4.62
N ARG A 135 -1.54 -17.68 4.07
CA ARG A 135 -0.71 -17.62 2.86
C ARG A 135 0.52 -16.76 3.10
N ARG A 136 1.67 -17.19 2.60
CA ARG A 136 2.85 -16.33 2.48
C ARG A 136 3.01 -15.93 1.02
N ALA A 137 2.98 -14.62 0.75
CA ALA A 137 3.30 -14.07 -0.56
C ALA A 137 4.69 -13.44 -0.53
N THR A 138 5.55 -13.79 -1.48
CA THR A 138 6.86 -13.17 -1.66
C THR A 138 6.90 -12.49 -3.03
N ALA A 139 7.13 -11.18 -3.04
CA ALA A 139 7.31 -10.40 -4.25
C ALA A 139 8.80 -10.37 -4.63
N LEU A 140 9.11 -10.69 -5.88
CA LEU A 140 10.49 -10.81 -6.38
C LEU A 140 10.67 -10.01 -7.67
N GLN A 141 11.87 -9.44 -7.82
CA GLN A 141 12.42 -8.95 -9.08
C GLN A 141 13.84 -9.48 -9.24
N HIS A 142 14.22 -9.92 -10.44
CA HIS A 142 15.54 -10.53 -10.72
C HIS A 142 15.90 -11.65 -9.72
N GLY A 143 14.93 -12.46 -9.30
CA GLY A 143 15.14 -13.55 -8.33
C GLY A 143 15.42 -13.10 -6.89
N LYS A 144 15.35 -11.79 -6.57
CA LYS A 144 15.56 -11.23 -5.24
C LYS A 144 14.25 -10.74 -4.66
N ALA A 145 13.97 -11.13 -3.40
CA ALA A 145 12.78 -10.67 -2.71
C ALA A 145 12.84 -9.16 -2.47
N ILE A 146 11.78 -8.45 -2.85
CA ILE A 146 11.56 -7.03 -2.54
C ILE A 146 10.62 -6.88 -1.34
N LEU A 147 9.68 -7.82 -1.15
CA LEU A 147 8.76 -7.90 -0.03
C LEU A 147 8.45 -9.36 0.30
N SER A 148 8.23 -9.68 1.58
CA SER A 148 7.60 -10.92 2.00
C SER A 148 6.50 -10.60 3.00
N MET A 149 5.35 -11.24 2.87
CA MET A 149 4.19 -10.98 3.72
C MET A 149 3.43 -12.27 4.03
N ILE A 150 2.80 -12.29 5.21
CA ILE A 150 1.83 -13.32 5.59
C ILE A 150 0.46 -12.65 5.67
N THR A 151 -0.52 -13.28 5.00
CA THR A 151 -1.94 -12.88 5.04
C THR A 151 -2.73 -14.00 5.68
N SER A 152 -3.56 -13.65 6.67
CA SER A 152 -4.52 -14.56 7.29
C SER A 152 -5.92 -14.22 6.85
N PHE A 153 -6.69 -15.26 6.50
CA PHE A 153 -8.07 -15.19 6.01
C PHE A 153 -8.98 -15.92 6.99
N GLN A 154 -10.19 -15.43 7.13
CA GLN A 154 -11.19 -16.01 8.03
C GLN A 154 -12.56 -16.03 7.35
N GLU A 155 -13.34 -17.08 7.60
CA GLU A 155 -14.77 -17.10 7.33
C GLU A 155 -15.51 -16.13 8.26
N THR A 156 -16.68 -15.63 7.87
CA THR A 156 -17.50 -14.78 8.73
C THR A 156 -18.00 -15.58 9.94
N GLN A 157 -17.74 -15.07 11.15
CA GLN A 157 -18.15 -15.69 12.40
C GLN A 157 -18.88 -14.69 13.30
N PRO A 158 -19.94 -15.11 14.01
CA PRO A 158 -20.58 -14.28 15.02
C PRO A 158 -19.64 -14.10 16.22
N GLY A 159 -19.72 -12.96 16.89
CA GLY A 159 -18.90 -12.65 18.07
C GLY A 159 -19.38 -11.41 18.80
N ALA A 160 -18.72 -11.08 19.91
CA ALA A 160 -18.91 -9.80 20.57
C ALA A 160 -18.37 -8.66 19.72
N GLU A 161 -19.07 -7.54 19.71
CA GLU A 161 -18.64 -6.31 19.02
C GLU A 161 -18.28 -5.24 20.05
N VAL A 162 -17.00 -4.89 20.09
CA VAL A 162 -16.44 -3.81 20.91
C VAL A 162 -15.45 -3.03 20.07
N GLN A 163 -15.50 -1.72 20.13
CA GLN A 163 -14.56 -0.84 19.41
C GLN A 163 -14.27 0.43 20.20
N LEU A 164 -13.26 1.18 19.77
CA LEU A 164 -13.02 2.55 20.20
C LEU A 164 -14.03 3.49 19.55
N ASP A 165 -14.36 4.58 20.23
CA ASP A 165 -15.17 5.65 19.65
C ASP A 165 -14.32 6.46 18.64
N ALA A 166 -14.93 6.81 17.52
CA ALA A 166 -14.31 7.70 16.55
C ALA A 166 -14.20 9.12 17.15
N PRO A 167 -13.06 9.80 17.03
CA PRO A 167 -12.92 11.17 17.51
C PRO A 167 -13.80 12.14 16.71
N GLN A 168 -14.22 13.21 17.35
CA GLN A 168 -14.92 14.30 16.68
C GLN A 168 -13.89 15.19 15.97
N VAL A 169 -13.98 15.26 14.65
CA VAL A 169 -13.13 16.10 13.80
C VAL A 169 -13.99 16.83 12.76
N PRO A 170 -13.48 17.92 12.15
CA PRO A 170 -14.20 18.60 11.07
C PRO A 170 -14.57 17.62 9.93
N ALA A 171 -15.73 17.82 9.35
CA ALA A 171 -16.18 17.02 8.21
C ALA A 171 -15.23 17.18 7.00
N PRO A 172 -15.09 16.16 6.17
CA PRO A 172 -14.17 16.25 5.02
C PRO A 172 -14.52 17.39 4.07
N GLU A 173 -15.79 17.78 3.94
CA GLU A 173 -16.25 18.90 3.11
C GLU A 173 -15.75 20.25 3.59
N GLU A 174 -15.43 20.39 4.87
CA GLU A 174 -14.88 21.62 5.48
C GLU A 174 -13.36 21.74 5.27
N LEU A 175 -12.71 20.67 4.81
CA LEU A 175 -11.25 20.58 4.68
C LEU A 175 -10.81 20.70 3.22
N ARG A 176 -9.66 21.32 3.03
CA ARG A 176 -9.07 21.47 1.69
C ARG A 176 -8.48 20.14 1.20
N SER A 177 -8.84 19.76 -0.03
CA SER A 177 -8.30 18.57 -0.68
C SER A 177 -6.81 18.71 -1.01
N ALA A 178 -6.04 17.63 -0.85
CA ALA A 178 -4.66 17.55 -1.32
C ALA A 178 -4.55 17.82 -2.83
N LEU A 179 -5.55 17.40 -3.62
CA LEU A 179 -5.59 17.62 -5.06
C LEU A 179 -5.70 19.11 -5.43
N GLU A 180 -6.47 19.88 -4.64
CA GLU A 180 -6.56 21.33 -4.79
C GLU A 180 -5.23 22.00 -4.45
N ILE A 181 -4.56 21.52 -3.39
CA ILE A 181 -3.25 22.03 -2.99
C ILE A 181 -2.23 21.77 -4.09
N PHE A 182 -2.17 20.56 -4.65
CA PHE A 182 -1.23 20.21 -5.73
C PHE A 182 -1.41 21.09 -6.96
N ARG A 183 -2.64 21.49 -7.29
CA ARG A 183 -2.91 22.41 -8.43
C ARG A 183 -2.30 23.79 -8.23
N THR A 184 -2.10 24.24 -7.00
CA THR A 184 -1.51 25.56 -6.71
C THR A 184 0.03 25.55 -6.67
N ILE A 185 0.65 24.36 -6.70
CA ILE A 185 2.11 24.19 -6.58
C ILE A 185 2.69 24.03 -7.99
N ASN A 186 3.52 24.97 -8.42
CA ASN A 186 4.25 24.85 -9.70
C ASN A 186 5.51 24.01 -9.52
N HIS A 187 5.33 22.70 -9.36
CA HIS A 187 6.42 21.72 -9.21
C HIS A 187 6.05 20.42 -9.95
N PRO A 188 6.99 19.76 -10.65
CA PRO A 188 6.71 18.53 -11.41
C PRO A 188 6.05 17.43 -10.58
N VAL A 189 6.50 17.20 -9.34
CA VAL A 189 5.91 16.21 -8.43
C VAL A 189 4.46 16.55 -8.08
N ALA A 190 4.16 17.82 -7.77
CA ALA A 190 2.79 18.23 -7.47
C ALA A 190 1.88 18.03 -8.70
N LYS A 191 2.36 18.37 -9.90
CA LYS A 191 1.66 18.13 -11.16
C LYS A 191 1.43 16.64 -11.41
N PHE A 192 2.43 15.81 -11.12
CA PHE A 192 2.33 14.34 -11.21
C PHE A 192 1.28 13.80 -10.22
N LEU A 193 1.39 14.12 -8.94
CA LEU A 193 0.45 13.67 -7.91
C LEU A 193 -0.97 14.17 -8.17
N GLY A 194 -1.14 15.40 -8.59
CA GLY A 194 -2.46 15.96 -8.95
C GLY A 194 -3.16 15.19 -10.09
N ARG A 195 -2.38 14.55 -10.98
CA ARG A 195 -2.89 13.72 -12.08
C ARG A 195 -3.07 12.26 -11.70
N THR A 196 -2.16 11.69 -10.91
CA THR A 196 -2.05 10.24 -10.69
C THR A 196 -2.54 9.77 -9.32
N ALA A 197 -2.74 10.67 -8.34
CA ALA A 197 -3.26 10.28 -7.03
C ALA A 197 -4.66 9.67 -7.15
N ALA A 198 -4.79 8.43 -6.75
CA ALA A 198 -6.03 7.65 -6.82
C ALA A 198 -6.97 7.91 -5.63
N PHE A 199 -6.51 8.64 -4.62
CA PHE A 199 -7.28 8.98 -3.42
C PHE A 199 -7.27 10.48 -3.18
N ASP A 200 -8.41 11.03 -2.76
CA ASP A 200 -8.54 12.38 -2.20
C ASP A 200 -8.19 12.32 -0.72
N LEU A 201 -7.22 13.13 -0.31
CA LEU A 201 -6.71 13.21 1.06
C LEU A 201 -7.00 14.60 1.62
N ARG A 202 -7.55 14.67 2.86
CA ARG A 202 -7.88 15.92 3.54
C ARG A 202 -7.39 15.90 4.97
N HIS A 203 -6.36 16.69 5.26
CA HIS A 203 -5.70 16.74 6.56
C HIS A 203 -6.41 17.71 7.51
N VAL A 204 -6.73 17.27 8.72
CA VAL A 204 -7.37 18.10 9.75
C VAL A 204 -6.37 19.12 10.30
N GLU A 205 -5.18 18.69 10.70
CA GLU A 205 -4.14 19.56 11.27
C GLU A 205 -3.26 20.23 10.18
N GLY A 206 -3.71 20.22 8.94
CA GLY A 206 -2.95 20.73 7.79
C GLY A 206 -1.92 19.73 7.26
N ASN A 207 -1.50 19.94 6.02
CA ASN A 207 -0.60 19.05 5.30
C ASN A 207 0.88 19.37 5.55
N LEU A 208 1.75 18.39 5.21
CA LEU A 208 3.21 18.50 5.30
C LEU A 208 3.89 18.59 3.93
N TYR A 209 3.17 18.98 2.87
CA TYR A 209 3.73 18.93 1.51
C TYR A 209 4.90 19.90 1.30
N LEU A 210 4.76 21.15 1.73
CA LEU A 210 5.73 22.20 1.47
C LEU A 210 6.45 22.71 2.72
N ARG A 211 5.82 22.60 3.89
CA ARG A 211 6.32 23.17 5.15
C ARG A 211 6.08 22.21 6.30
N PRO A 212 6.97 22.20 7.30
CA PRO A 212 6.70 21.53 8.56
C PRO A 212 5.44 22.09 9.24
N ALA A 213 4.81 21.26 10.06
CA ALA A 213 3.74 21.73 10.93
C ALA A 213 4.25 22.77 11.94
N ALA A 214 3.38 23.69 12.32
CA ALA A 214 3.70 24.69 13.36
C ALA A 214 3.95 24.04 14.73
N GLU A 215 3.17 22.99 15.03
CA GLU A 215 3.31 22.20 16.25
C GLU A 215 3.96 20.86 15.97
N ARG A 216 4.93 20.47 16.80
CA ARG A 216 5.64 19.19 16.70
C ARG A 216 4.91 18.11 17.50
N VAL A 217 3.75 17.72 17.05
CA VAL A 217 2.92 16.69 17.68
C VAL A 217 2.85 15.47 16.77
N GLY A 218 3.19 14.30 17.30
CA GLY A 218 3.18 13.03 16.56
C GLY A 218 1.77 12.46 16.37
N ARG A 219 0.79 13.32 16.10
CA ARG A 219 -0.62 12.94 15.86
C ARG A 219 -1.17 13.71 14.69
N GLN A 220 -2.05 13.06 13.94
CA GLN A 220 -2.86 13.72 12.91
C GLN A 220 -4.13 12.94 12.61
N HIS A 221 -5.10 13.66 12.07
CA HIS A 221 -6.33 13.09 11.51
C HIS A 221 -6.38 13.40 10.02
N LEU A 222 -6.83 12.42 9.27
CA LEU A 222 -6.86 12.52 7.82
C LEU A 222 -8.09 11.79 7.29
N TRP A 223 -8.87 12.48 6.47
CA TRP A 223 -9.90 11.84 5.67
C TRP A 223 -9.33 11.39 4.31
N ALA A 224 -9.70 10.18 3.90
CA ALA A 224 -9.31 9.63 2.62
C ALA A 224 -10.49 8.97 1.91
N ARG A 225 -10.59 9.14 0.59
CA ARG A 225 -11.61 8.52 -0.26
C ARG A 225 -11.04 8.24 -1.63
N ALA A 226 -11.49 7.16 -2.28
CA ALA A 226 -11.12 6.86 -3.67
C ALA A 226 -11.56 7.99 -4.61
N ARG A 227 -10.71 8.31 -5.58
CA ARG A 227 -10.98 9.29 -6.64
C ARG A 227 -11.49 8.56 -7.88
N GLY A 228 -12.73 8.20 -7.87
CA GLY A 228 -13.43 7.37 -8.83
C GLY A 228 -14.33 6.38 -8.09
N VAL A 229 -14.94 5.46 -8.80
CA VAL A 229 -15.88 4.50 -8.22
C VAL A 229 -15.34 3.07 -8.43
N VAL A 230 -15.10 2.39 -7.33
CA VAL A 230 -14.94 0.93 -7.33
C VAL A 230 -16.33 0.32 -7.54
N PRO A 231 -16.52 -0.55 -8.56
CA PRO A 231 -17.82 -1.11 -8.88
C PRO A 231 -18.45 -1.88 -7.71
N ALA A 232 -19.78 -1.83 -7.57
CA ALA A 232 -20.49 -2.49 -6.48
C ALA A 232 -20.32 -4.03 -6.43
N GLN A 233 -19.95 -4.63 -7.56
CA GLN A 233 -19.63 -6.07 -7.63
C GLN A 233 -18.21 -6.40 -7.16
N ALA A 234 -17.38 -5.39 -6.85
CA ALA A 234 -16.06 -5.64 -6.29
C ALA A 234 -16.18 -6.30 -4.92
N SER A 235 -15.37 -7.33 -4.68
CA SER A 235 -15.38 -8.03 -3.39
C SER A 235 -14.75 -7.19 -2.28
N GLN A 236 -15.03 -7.55 -1.04
CA GLN A 236 -14.37 -6.94 0.12
C GLN A 236 -12.85 -7.09 0.08
N THR A 237 -12.32 -8.14 -0.50
CA THR A 237 -10.88 -8.31 -0.70
C THR A 237 -10.28 -7.20 -1.56
N VAL A 238 -10.98 -6.75 -2.60
CA VAL A 238 -10.53 -5.63 -3.45
C VAL A 238 -10.53 -4.31 -2.66
N HIS A 239 -11.60 -4.01 -1.90
CA HIS A 239 -11.65 -2.82 -1.05
C HIS A 239 -10.54 -2.82 0.01
N ARG A 240 -10.28 -3.98 0.64
CA ARG A 240 -9.19 -4.15 1.62
C ARG A 240 -7.80 -3.99 0.97
N ALA A 241 -7.61 -4.50 -0.24
CA ALA A 241 -6.37 -4.29 -0.99
C ALA A 241 -6.16 -2.82 -1.39
N LEU A 242 -7.21 -2.12 -1.80
CA LEU A 242 -7.15 -0.68 -2.10
C LEU A 242 -6.88 0.17 -0.85
N LEU A 243 -7.42 -0.21 0.31
CA LEU A 243 -7.09 0.42 1.58
C LEU A 243 -5.60 0.21 1.91
N ALA A 244 -5.08 -1.02 1.79
CA ALA A 244 -3.66 -1.31 2.00
C ALA A 244 -2.76 -0.55 1.01
N TYR A 245 -3.19 -0.42 -0.27
CA TYR A 245 -2.51 0.42 -1.25
C TYR A 245 -2.38 1.87 -0.77
N MET A 246 -3.46 2.46 -0.27
CA MET A 246 -3.51 3.87 0.10
C MET A 246 -2.68 4.17 1.35
N CYS A 247 -2.67 3.26 2.34
CA CYS A 247 -2.08 3.48 3.66
C CYS A 247 -0.60 3.89 3.62
N ASP A 248 0.22 3.24 2.80
CA ASP A 248 1.68 3.47 2.76
C ASP A 248 2.06 4.92 2.41
N GLN A 249 1.15 5.66 1.77
CA GLN A 249 1.39 7.06 1.42
C GLN A 249 1.43 7.98 2.63
N ILE A 250 0.67 7.69 3.68
CA ILE A 250 0.36 8.63 4.77
C ILE A 250 0.87 8.18 6.14
N MET A 251 1.23 6.90 6.31
CA MET A 251 1.51 6.34 7.64
C MET A 251 2.66 7.00 8.38
N LEU A 252 3.69 7.49 7.69
CA LEU A 252 4.84 8.11 8.35
C LEU A 252 4.71 9.63 8.56
N GLU A 253 3.61 10.25 8.15
CA GLU A 253 3.39 11.70 8.34
C GLU A 253 3.37 12.15 9.81
N PRO A 254 2.75 11.41 10.77
CA PRO A 254 2.83 11.78 12.18
C PRO A 254 4.27 11.84 12.71
N ALA A 255 5.14 10.93 12.21
CA ALA A 255 6.56 10.94 12.56
C ALA A 255 7.31 12.14 11.96
N LEU A 256 7.00 12.53 10.73
CA LEU A 256 7.55 13.76 10.14
C LEU A 256 7.09 14.98 10.94
N ARG A 257 5.82 15.03 11.31
CA ARG A 257 5.23 16.11 12.09
C ARG A 257 5.94 16.29 13.45
N SER A 258 6.13 15.19 14.21
CA SER A 258 6.80 15.23 15.52
C SER A 258 8.26 15.69 15.42
N GLN A 259 8.95 15.39 14.32
CA GLN A 259 10.33 15.79 14.08
C GLN A 259 10.45 17.21 13.48
N GLY A 260 9.33 17.87 13.13
CA GLY A 260 9.35 19.17 12.44
C GLY A 260 9.87 19.06 11.00
N LEU A 261 9.58 17.96 10.33
CA LEU A 261 9.93 17.68 8.94
C LEU A 261 8.72 17.84 8.03
N CYS A 262 8.98 17.97 6.74
CA CYS A 262 7.96 17.95 5.69
C CYS A 262 8.48 17.19 4.46
N TRP A 263 7.61 16.92 3.51
CA TRP A 263 7.98 16.18 2.31
C TRP A 263 9.06 16.85 1.44
N GLN A 264 9.25 18.17 1.59
CA GLN A 264 10.32 18.94 0.92
C GLN A 264 11.57 19.13 1.78
N THR A 265 11.69 18.47 2.93
CA THR A 265 12.92 18.58 3.74
C THR A 265 14.12 18.11 2.93
N PRO A 266 15.12 18.98 2.66
CA PRO A 266 16.25 18.65 1.78
C PRO A 266 17.07 17.48 2.32
N GLY A 267 17.43 16.53 1.45
CA GLY A 267 18.24 15.37 1.79
C GLY A 267 17.57 14.36 2.71
N MET A 268 16.28 14.49 2.96
CA MET A 268 15.53 13.48 3.73
C MET A 268 15.39 12.21 2.91
N SER A 269 15.73 11.07 3.52
CA SER A 269 15.47 9.74 2.98
C SER A 269 14.45 9.03 3.85
N LEU A 270 13.39 8.53 3.21
CA LEU A 270 12.29 7.85 3.85
C LEU A 270 12.00 6.54 3.14
N ALA A 271 11.82 5.46 3.92
CA ALA A 271 11.45 4.16 3.39
C ALA A 271 10.67 3.35 4.44
N THR A 272 9.61 2.70 4.03
CA THR A 272 8.87 1.74 4.85
C THR A 272 9.73 0.49 5.06
N LEU A 273 9.78 -0.01 6.29
CA LEU A 273 10.49 -1.23 6.68
C LEU A 273 9.54 -2.41 6.82
N ASP A 274 8.40 -2.19 7.45
CA ASP A 274 7.34 -3.16 7.61
C ASP A 274 5.96 -2.51 7.55
N HIS A 275 4.92 -3.33 7.44
CA HIS A 275 3.53 -2.91 7.47
C HIS A 275 2.69 -4.05 8.03
N ALA A 276 1.91 -3.77 9.07
CA ALA A 276 0.93 -4.66 9.63
C ALA A 276 -0.45 -3.99 9.59
N GLN A 277 -1.46 -4.72 9.14
CA GLN A 277 -2.82 -4.21 9.03
C GLN A 277 -3.83 -5.30 9.40
N TRP A 278 -4.82 -4.94 10.20
CA TRP A 278 -5.95 -5.77 10.58
C TRP A 278 -7.24 -5.15 10.05
N PHE A 279 -8.09 -5.96 9.47
CA PHE A 279 -9.40 -5.57 8.95
C PHE A 279 -10.47 -6.12 9.88
N HIS A 280 -11.25 -5.24 10.48
CA HIS A 280 -12.24 -5.59 11.50
C HIS A 280 -13.65 -5.68 10.96
N ARG A 281 -13.96 -4.88 9.93
CA ARG A 281 -15.26 -4.80 9.26
C ARG A 281 -15.08 -4.65 7.76
N ASP A 282 -16.19 -4.64 7.05
CA ASP A 282 -16.19 -4.32 5.63
C ASP A 282 -15.72 -2.89 5.41
N VAL A 283 -14.94 -2.73 4.36
CA VAL A 283 -14.35 -1.46 3.93
C VAL A 283 -15.06 -1.00 2.66
N ASP A 284 -15.47 0.24 2.60
CA ASP A 284 -15.86 0.89 1.36
C ASP A 284 -14.94 2.08 1.07
N VAL A 285 -14.01 1.91 0.12
CA VAL A 285 -13.09 2.99 -0.28
C VAL A 285 -13.78 4.07 -1.13
N ASN A 286 -15.03 3.85 -1.57
CA ASN A 286 -15.84 4.87 -2.25
C ASN A 286 -16.39 5.91 -1.28
N ASP A 287 -16.43 5.58 0.02
CA ASP A 287 -16.87 6.50 1.06
C ASP A 287 -15.66 7.07 1.83
N TRP A 288 -15.90 8.09 2.64
CA TRP A 288 -14.86 8.69 3.46
C TRP A 288 -14.42 7.77 4.59
N LEU A 289 -13.12 7.61 4.70
CA LEU A 289 -12.44 6.89 5.78
C LEU A 289 -11.62 7.87 6.60
N LEU A 290 -11.84 7.91 7.91
CA LEU A 290 -11.09 8.73 8.85
C LEU A 290 -9.90 7.93 9.40
N PHE A 291 -8.70 8.40 9.16
CA PHE A 291 -7.48 7.90 9.77
C PHE A 291 -7.15 8.71 11.00
N VAL A 292 -7.09 8.06 12.14
CA VAL A 292 -6.61 8.59 13.41
C VAL A 292 -5.21 8.04 13.61
N GLN A 293 -4.20 8.89 13.43
CA GLN A 293 -2.80 8.46 13.34
C GLN A 293 -1.97 8.99 14.51
N ASP A 294 -1.05 8.17 15.01
CA ASP A 294 -0.01 8.59 15.93
C ASP A 294 1.36 8.00 15.59
N SER A 295 2.42 8.66 16.08
CA SER A 295 3.78 8.17 16.07
C SER A 295 4.32 8.21 17.49
N PRO A 296 4.30 7.07 18.20
CA PRO A 296 4.70 7.02 19.61
C PRO A 296 6.21 7.18 19.80
N THR A 297 7.02 6.90 18.78
CA THR A 297 8.48 6.98 18.89
C THR A 297 9.15 7.19 17.55
N SER A 298 10.27 7.93 17.60
CA SER A 298 11.24 8.05 16.53
C SER A 298 12.63 7.95 17.13
N GLN A 299 13.38 6.89 16.80
CA GLN A 299 14.70 6.65 17.41
C GLN A 299 15.58 5.80 16.47
N GLY A 300 16.89 6.03 16.51
CA GLY A 300 17.85 5.25 15.72
C GLY A 300 17.64 5.33 14.20
N GLY A 301 17.13 6.47 13.70
CA GLY A 301 16.82 6.66 12.27
C GLY A 301 15.57 5.92 11.81
N ARG A 302 14.73 5.43 12.72
CA ARG A 302 13.43 4.79 12.45
C ARG A 302 12.33 5.51 13.21
N ALA A 303 11.11 5.35 12.73
CA ALA A 303 9.90 5.82 13.40
C ALA A 303 8.81 4.75 13.30
N MET A 304 8.08 4.58 14.39
CA MET A 304 6.87 3.78 14.45
C MET A 304 5.67 4.68 14.23
N ALA A 305 4.71 4.24 13.42
CA ALA A 305 3.43 4.90 13.25
C ALA A 305 2.28 3.89 13.39
N ARG A 306 1.14 4.36 13.89
CA ARG A 306 -0.09 3.57 14.03
C ARG A 306 -1.27 4.37 13.49
N ALA A 307 -2.32 3.66 13.11
CA ALA A 307 -3.59 4.28 12.73
C ALA A 307 -4.78 3.40 13.10
N GLU A 308 -5.83 4.01 13.61
CA GLU A 308 -7.19 3.50 13.61
C GLU A 308 -7.94 4.11 12.42
N VAL A 309 -8.64 3.28 11.64
CA VAL A 309 -9.39 3.71 10.47
C VAL A 309 -10.88 3.51 10.73
N PHE A 310 -11.65 4.60 10.66
CA PHE A 310 -13.09 4.59 10.85
C PHE A 310 -13.81 4.89 9.53
N ASN A 311 -14.97 4.28 9.32
CA ASN A 311 -15.87 4.68 8.24
C ASN A 311 -16.69 5.92 8.63
N ALA A 312 -17.50 6.45 7.70
CA ALA A 312 -18.33 7.63 7.94
C ALA A 312 -19.38 7.45 9.05
N ALA A 313 -19.76 6.20 9.38
CA ALA A 313 -20.64 5.87 10.50
C ALA A 313 -19.93 5.77 11.85
N GLY A 314 -18.62 6.05 11.92
CA GLY A 314 -17.80 5.94 13.13
C GLY A 314 -17.46 4.51 13.55
N GLN A 315 -17.60 3.54 12.65
CA GLN A 315 -17.22 2.17 12.91
C GLN A 315 -15.75 1.95 12.60
N LEU A 316 -15.01 1.30 13.51
CA LEU A 316 -13.62 0.93 13.33
C LEU A 316 -13.52 -0.20 12.29
N VAL A 317 -12.98 0.10 11.10
CA VAL A 317 -12.88 -0.84 9.99
C VAL A 317 -11.49 -1.46 9.87
N SER A 318 -10.44 -0.76 10.32
CA SER A 318 -9.06 -1.27 10.24
C SER A 318 -8.17 -0.66 11.32
N THR A 319 -7.14 -1.41 11.73
CA THR A 319 -6.02 -0.92 12.54
C THR A 319 -4.73 -1.18 11.78
N ILE A 320 -3.77 -0.24 11.84
CA ILE A 320 -2.52 -0.29 11.08
C ILE A 320 -1.36 0.03 12.01
N ALA A 321 -0.23 -0.65 11.77
CA ALA A 321 1.05 -0.37 12.39
C ALA A 321 2.16 -0.45 11.34
N GLN A 322 3.08 0.52 11.33
CA GLN A 322 4.14 0.60 10.32
C GLN A 322 5.41 1.18 10.91
N GLU A 323 6.55 0.50 10.73
CA GLU A 323 7.86 1.11 10.99
C GLU A 323 8.45 1.62 9.67
N GLY A 324 9.08 2.79 9.72
CA GLY A 324 9.80 3.36 8.60
C GLY A 324 11.15 3.94 8.99
N MET A 325 12.07 3.92 8.05
CA MET A 325 13.33 4.64 8.16
C MET A 325 13.10 6.11 7.82
N ILE A 326 13.57 7.01 8.68
CA ILE A 326 13.62 8.45 8.43
C ILE A 326 15.04 8.91 8.71
N ARG A 327 15.75 9.36 7.68
CA ARG A 327 17.10 9.90 7.79
C ARG A 327 17.14 11.31 7.23
N THR A 328 17.76 12.22 7.97
CA THR A 328 18.05 13.57 7.55
C THR A 328 19.58 13.77 7.56
N PRO A 329 20.14 14.63 6.69
CA PRO A 329 21.55 14.98 6.76
C PRO A 329 21.89 15.52 8.14
N SER A 330 23.04 15.13 8.70
CA SER A 330 23.55 15.74 9.94
C SER A 330 23.86 17.22 9.73
N PRO A 331 23.64 18.09 10.74
CA PRO A 331 24.08 19.48 10.66
C PRO A 331 25.58 19.53 10.30
N GLY A 332 25.93 20.14 9.16
CA GLY A 332 27.30 20.23 8.66
C GLY A 332 27.67 19.26 7.54
N GLN A 333 26.91 18.22 7.25
CA GLN A 333 27.05 17.42 6.04
C GLN A 333 26.20 18.05 4.93
N GLN A 334 26.74 19.04 4.25
CA GLN A 334 26.24 19.43 2.93
C GLN A 334 26.43 18.25 1.98
N ALA A 335 25.37 17.96 1.22
CA ALA A 335 25.29 16.82 0.32
C ALA A 335 26.48 16.73 -0.63
N HIS A 336 27.52 15.97 -0.27
CA HIS A 336 28.47 15.46 -1.23
C HIS A 336 27.94 14.13 -1.77
N GLY A 337 27.24 14.21 -2.88
CA GLY A 337 27.28 13.22 -3.94
C GLY A 337 26.67 11.82 -3.70
N GLN A 338 25.69 11.64 -2.83
CA GLN A 338 24.73 10.54 -2.96
C GLN A 338 23.34 11.07 -2.62
N ALA A 339 22.60 11.45 -3.66
CA ALA A 339 21.22 11.83 -3.57
C ALA A 339 20.41 10.65 -2.99
N GLY A 340 20.17 10.67 -1.68
CA GLY A 340 19.03 9.98 -1.12
C GLY A 340 17.81 10.62 -1.75
N HIS A 341 17.17 9.92 -2.68
CA HIS A 341 16.02 10.43 -3.39
C HIS A 341 14.87 10.62 -2.40
N GLY A 342 14.78 11.81 -1.82
CA GLY A 342 13.54 12.27 -1.20
C GLY A 342 12.43 12.19 -2.27
N ARG A 343 11.22 11.88 -1.86
CA ARG A 343 10.06 11.70 -2.77
C ARG A 343 9.83 12.88 -3.71
N TRP A 344 10.53 14.02 -3.48
CA TRP A 344 10.40 15.31 -4.16
C TRP A 344 11.68 15.83 -4.82
N GLU A 345 12.82 15.12 -4.72
CA GLU A 345 14.03 15.49 -5.44
C GLU A 345 13.98 14.98 -6.88
N ILE A 346 13.44 15.80 -7.76
CA ILE A 346 13.60 15.65 -9.21
C ILE A 346 14.74 16.59 -9.59
N ARG A 347 15.81 16.06 -10.18
CA ARG A 347 16.76 16.88 -10.90
C ARG A 347 16.03 17.54 -12.07
N MET A 348 15.90 18.85 -12.04
CA MET A 348 15.55 19.63 -13.22
C MET A 348 16.80 19.61 -14.10
N ASP A 349 16.72 18.99 -15.25
CA ASP A 349 17.72 19.24 -16.30
C ASP A 349 17.52 20.69 -16.76
N ASP A 350 18.45 21.56 -16.34
CA ASP A 350 18.53 22.97 -16.73
C ASP A 350 19.10 23.12 -18.17
N ASP A 351 18.63 22.35 -19.13
CA ASP A 351 19.01 22.48 -20.54
C ASP A 351 17.78 22.57 -21.47
N ALA A 352 17.05 23.67 -21.35
CA ALA A 352 16.32 24.27 -22.45
C ALA A 352 16.76 25.74 -22.54
N GLY A 353 17.97 25.93 -23.05
CA GLY A 353 18.42 27.26 -23.50
C GLY A 353 17.45 27.81 -24.56
N PRO A 354 17.28 29.14 -24.63
CA PRO A 354 16.36 29.76 -25.59
C PRO A 354 16.86 29.47 -27.00
N GLU A 355 15.98 28.94 -27.84
CA GLU A 355 16.23 28.83 -29.28
C GLU A 355 16.65 30.18 -29.83
N GLY A 356 17.90 30.22 -30.30
CA GLY A 356 18.45 31.37 -30.98
C GLY A 356 17.71 31.65 -32.27
N THR A 357 17.02 32.77 -32.31
CA THR A 357 16.52 33.39 -33.55
C THR A 357 17.72 33.67 -34.46
N THR A 358 17.91 32.84 -35.48
CA THR A 358 18.77 33.19 -36.61
C THR A 358 18.03 34.22 -37.48
N GLY A 359 18.35 35.48 -37.26
CA GLY A 359 18.02 36.55 -38.19
C GLY A 359 18.88 36.45 -39.43
N THR A 360 18.25 36.20 -40.56
CA THR A 360 18.82 36.45 -41.88
C THR A 360 18.87 37.93 -42.15
N SER A 361 20.06 38.46 -42.49
CA SER A 361 20.16 39.71 -43.26
C SER A 361 21.40 39.68 -44.14
N HIS A 362 21.17 39.76 -45.43
CA HIS A 362 21.99 40.11 -46.58
C HIS A 362 23.21 39.30 -46.92
#